data_d17bf464fe51847c321a8f8d72854cb0
#
_entry.id   d17bf464fe51847c321a8f8d72854cb0
#
_cell.length_a   1.000
_cell.length_b   1.000
_cell.length_c   1.000
_cell.angle_alpha   90.00
_cell.angle_beta   90.00
_cell.angle_gamma   90.00
#
_symmetry.space_group_name_H-M   'P 1'
#
loop_
_entity.id
_entity.type
_entity.pdbx_description
1 polymer ?
#
loop_
_entity_poly.entity_id
_entity_poly.type
_entity_poly.pdbx_seq_one_letter_code
_entity_poly.pdbx_strand_id
1 'polypeptide(L)'
;MGFRWNTVRKMSKRIIYYTDELNDEFSEAQIKARVIDKDFRYFHGRIWNFCSLVVQNVLSMPVKFFYQKLKFHLKYVGKEKLKECRNSGYFIYGNHTQPFADTFIPSLANYPHRNFFIVNPENVSMPGLRHLVEMLGAIPIPCDLGGMKNFIRSVEDKIARNYSVTIYPEAHIWPYYTGIRPFKAVSFRYPVSLNCPVYALTNTYHKRRGRSGKVNIVTYIDGPFYPDEKLKPKERQQELRDRVYRCMLERSKESDYEVIEYRKASE
;
A
#
# COMPACT_ATOMS: atom_id res chain seq x y z
N MET A 1 -22.50 51.46 -8.22
CA MET A 1 -22.71 50.43 -7.20
C MET A 1 -21.83 49.21 -7.57
N GLY A 2 -20.65 49.12 -6.96
CA GLY A 2 -19.70 48.08 -7.25
C GLY A 2 -19.85 46.90 -6.28
N PHE A 3 -20.18 45.72 -6.80
CA PHE A 3 -20.11 44.48 -6.01
C PHE A 3 -18.67 44.01 -5.92
N ARG A 4 -18.05 44.22 -4.74
CA ARG A 4 -16.78 43.59 -4.36
C ARG A 4 -17.04 42.13 -3.94
N TRP A 5 -16.65 41.17 -4.78
CA TRP A 5 -16.51 39.78 -4.37
C TRP A 5 -15.16 39.60 -3.66
N ASN A 6 -15.10 39.89 -2.39
CA ASN A 6 -14.01 39.50 -1.51
C ASN A 6 -14.51 38.36 -0.64
N THR A 7 -14.30 37.12 -1.09
CA THR A 7 -14.30 36.01 -0.16
C THR A 7 -13.26 34.97 -0.63
N VAL A 8 -11.99 35.29 -0.40
CA VAL A 8 -10.98 34.23 -0.29
C VAL A 8 -11.34 33.45 0.98
N ARG A 9 -12.16 32.43 0.86
CA ARG A 9 -12.34 31.43 1.91
C ARG A 9 -10.97 30.78 2.09
N LYS A 10 -10.19 31.22 3.09
CA LYS A 10 -9.07 30.50 3.64
C LYS A 10 -9.63 29.13 4.04
N MET A 11 -9.38 28.09 3.23
CA MET A 11 -9.73 26.73 3.61
C MET A 11 -8.94 26.45 4.87
N SER A 12 -9.63 26.37 6.02
CA SER A 12 -9.02 25.93 7.27
C SER A 12 -8.47 24.54 7.03
N LYS A 13 -7.17 24.35 7.30
CA LYS A 13 -6.51 23.07 7.24
C LYS A 13 -7.28 22.11 8.14
N ARG A 14 -7.66 20.95 7.64
CA ARG A 14 -8.36 19.95 8.45
C ARG A 14 -7.37 19.40 9.47
N ILE A 15 -7.72 19.47 10.75
CA ILE A 15 -6.93 18.90 11.85
C ILE A 15 -7.63 17.63 12.30
N ILE A 16 -6.85 16.56 12.46
CA ILE A 16 -7.28 15.29 13.04
C ILE A 16 -6.45 15.06 14.30
N TYR A 17 -7.11 14.76 15.41
CA TYR A 17 -6.45 14.40 16.66
C TYR A 17 -6.37 12.89 16.76
N TYR A 18 -5.19 12.37 17.13
CA TYR A 18 -4.96 10.95 17.37
C TYR A 18 -4.48 10.71 18.80
N THR A 19 -4.70 9.52 19.30
CA THR A 19 -4.29 9.08 20.63
C THR A 19 -3.19 8.01 20.55
N ASP A 20 -3.32 7.09 19.59
CA ASP A 20 -2.40 5.98 19.38
C ASP A 20 -1.96 5.88 17.91
N GLU A 21 -0.66 6.10 17.66
CA GLU A 21 -0.09 6.02 16.31
C GLU A 21 -0.16 4.63 15.69
N LEU A 22 -0.28 3.57 16.49
CA LEU A 22 -0.30 2.19 16.01
C LEU A 22 -1.72 1.70 15.70
N ASN A 23 -2.71 2.16 16.47
CA ASN A 23 -4.04 1.54 16.46
C ASN A 23 -5.16 2.48 15.97
N ASP A 24 -4.94 3.81 15.92
CA ASP A 24 -5.97 4.72 15.44
C ASP A 24 -6.19 4.57 13.92
N GLU A 25 -7.45 4.45 13.51
CA GLU A 25 -7.92 4.33 12.13
C GLU A 25 -8.81 5.52 11.76
N PHE A 26 -8.52 6.19 10.65
CA PHE A 26 -9.27 7.37 10.19
C PHE A 26 -9.95 7.16 8.83
N SER A 27 -9.97 5.94 8.34
CA SER A 27 -10.61 5.57 7.07
C SER A 27 -11.40 4.27 7.23
N GLU A 28 -12.36 4.26 8.13
CA GLU A 28 -13.19 3.07 8.39
C GLU A 28 -14.20 2.86 7.26
N ALA A 29 -14.10 1.71 6.61
CA ALA A 29 -15.24 1.15 5.92
C ALA A 29 -16.03 0.32 6.95
N GLN A 30 -17.24 0.75 7.30
CA GLN A 30 -18.15 -0.01 8.20
C GLN A 30 -18.69 -1.28 7.49
N ILE A 31 -17.78 -2.17 7.13
CA ILE A 31 -18.11 -3.44 6.48
C ILE A 31 -17.86 -4.55 7.47
N LYS A 32 -18.90 -5.34 7.76
CA LYS A 32 -18.75 -6.54 8.60
C LYS A 32 -17.77 -7.50 7.92
N ALA A 33 -16.64 -7.73 8.55
CA ALA A 33 -15.63 -8.65 8.05
C ALA A 33 -16.19 -10.08 7.94
N ARG A 34 -15.90 -10.71 6.81
CA ARG A 34 -16.11 -12.14 6.65
C ARG A 34 -15.03 -12.90 7.41
N VAL A 35 -15.37 -14.04 7.96
CA VAL A 35 -14.40 -14.97 8.52
C VAL A 35 -13.56 -15.55 7.37
N ILE A 36 -12.25 -15.35 7.44
CA ILE A 36 -11.26 -15.95 6.55
C ILE A 36 -10.56 -17.05 7.34
N ASP A 37 -10.97 -18.27 7.10
CA ASP A 37 -10.52 -19.47 7.81
C ASP A 37 -9.75 -20.44 6.90
N LYS A 38 -9.57 -21.69 7.35
CA LYS A 38 -8.91 -22.76 6.59
C LYS A 38 -9.60 -23.10 5.27
N ASP A 39 -10.91 -22.83 5.14
CA ASP A 39 -11.73 -23.16 3.98
C ASP A 39 -11.75 -22.04 2.94
N PHE A 40 -11.12 -20.90 3.25
CA PHE A 40 -10.99 -19.80 2.28
C PHE A 40 -10.14 -20.23 1.09
N ARG A 41 -10.68 -19.99 -0.11
CA ARG A 41 -10.06 -20.42 -1.35
C ARG A 41 -9.05 -19.38 -1.87
N TYR A 42 -7.78 -19.54 -1.52
CA TYR A 42 -6.67 -18.72 -2.06
C TYR A 42 -6.21 -19.14 -3.45
N PHE A 43 -6.43 -20.40 -3.84
CA PHE A 43 -5.98 -20.96 -5.10
C PHE A 43 -7.16 -21.17 -6.04
N HIS A 44 -7.03 -20.66 -7.24
CA HIS A 44 -8.10 -20.71 -8.25
C HIS A 44 -7.64 -21.45 -9.50
N GLY A 45 -8.60 -21.90 -10.32
CA GLY A 45 -8.35 -22.61 -11.57
C GLY A 45 -7.80 -21.70 -12.69
N ARG A 46 -7.45 -22.30 -13.82
CA ARG A 46 -6.83 -21.60 -14.96
C ARG A 46 -7.70 -20.47 -15.52
N ILE A 47 -9.01 -20.71 -15.66
CA ILE A 47 -9.96 -19.69 -16.16
C ILE A 47 -10.00 -18.48 -15.26
N TRP A 48 -10.13 -18.67 -13.94
CA TRP A 48 -10.11 -17.58 -12.98
C TRP A 48 -8.82 -16.78 -13.06
N ASN A 49 -7.67 -17.46 -13.11
CA ASN A 49 -6.38 -16.80 -13.19
C ASN A 49 -6.22 -15.98 -14.48
N PHE A 50 -6.76 -16.46 -15.59
CA PHE A 50 -6.81 -15.72 -16.85
C PHE A 50 -7.73 -14.49 -16.72
N CYS A 51 -8.95 -14.64 -16.21
CA CYS A 51 -9.85 -13.52 -15.97
C CYS A 51 -9.23 -12.49 -15.02
N SER A 52 -8.59 -12.94 -13.93
CA SER A 52 -7.87 -12.08 -13.01
C SER A 52 -6.73 -11.31 -13.69
N LEU A 53 -5.98 -11.96 -14.61
CA LEU A 53 -4.95 -11.27 -15.40
C LEU A 53 -5.56 -10.16 -16.27
N VAL A 54 -6.65 -10.45 -16.96
CA VAL A 54 -7.35 -9.46 -17.81
C VAL A 54 -7.88 -8.31 -16.96
N VAL A 55 -8.56 -8.61 -15.86
CA VAL A 55 -9.09 -7.59 -14.94
C VAL A 55 -7.96 -6.72 -14.39
N GLN A 56 -6.87 -7.32 -13.94
CA GLN A 56 -5.77 -6.62 -13.29
C GLN A 56 -4.95 -5.77 -14.25
N ASN A 57 -4.59 -6.32 -15.43
CA ASN A 57 -3.62 -5.71 -16.34
C ASN A 57 -4.24 -5.02 -17.55
N VAL A 58 -5.50 -5.31 -17.89
CA VAL A 58 -6.15 -4.71 -19.04
C VAL A 58 -7.27 -3.77 -18.60
N LEU A 59 -8.27 -4.29 -17.87
CA LEU A 59 -9.48 -3.51 -17.58
C LEU A 59 -9.26 -2.45 -16.50
N SER A 60 -8.51 -2.77 -15.43
CA SER A 60 -8.32 -1.82 -14.32
C SER A 60 -7.20 -0.80 -14.57
N MET A 61 -6.24 -1.08 -15.46
CA MET A 61 -5.09 -0.20 -15.65
C MET A 61 -5.43 1.19 -16.19
N PRO A 62 -6.30 1.35 -17.20
CA PRO A 62 -6.73 2.68 -17.62
C PRO A 62 -7.39 3.47 -16.48
N VAL A 63 -8.27 2.81 -15.70
CA VAL A 63 -8.96 3.44 -14.57
C VAL A 63 -7.94 3.93 -13.53
N LYS A 64 -7.00 3.06 -13.13
CA LYS A 64 -5.92 3.39 -12.18
C LYS A 64 -5.07 4.56 -12.70
N PHE A 65 -4.67 4.48 -13.97
CA PHE A 65 -3.82 5.50 -14.60
C PHE A 65 -4.52 6.86 -14.63
N PHE A 66 -5.73 6.93 -15.18
CA PHE A 66 -6.45 8.20 -15.29
C PHE A 66 -6.81 8.77 -13.93
N TYR A 67 -7.23 7.93 -12.98
CA TYR A 67 -7.51 8.38 -11.62
C TYR A 67 -6.27 9.05 -10.98
N GLN A 68 -5.13 8.37 -11.00
CA GLN A 68 -3.91 8.89 -10.40
C GLN A 68 -3.36 10.10 -11.17
N LYS A 69 -3.42 10.07 -12.50
CA LYS A 69 -2.93 11.17 -13.33
C LYS A 69 -3.77 12.43 -13.18
N LEU A 70 -5.09 12.31 -13.22
CA LEU A 70 -5.99 13.48 -13.18
C LEU A 70 -6.15 14.03 -11.76
N LYS A 71 -6.30 13.15 -10.77
CA LYS A 71 -6.52 13.56 -9.38
C LYS A 71 -5.24 14.02 -8.70
N PHE A 72 -4.14 13.29 -8.85
CA PHE A 72 -2.92 13.48 -8.08
C PHE A 72 -1.69 13.88 -8.90
N HIS A 73 -1.77 13.90 -10.25
CA HIS A 73 -0.62 14.08 -11.11
C HIS A 73 0.58 13.22 -10.70
N LEU A 74 0.27 11.95 -10.36
CA LEU A 74 1.23 10.99 -9.85
C LEU A 74 2.51 10.94 -10.70
N LYS A 75 3.64 11.01 -10.01
CA LYS A 75 4.98 10.81 -10.56
C LYS A 75 5.72 9.75 -9.78
N TYR A 76 6.63 9.06 -10.43
CA TYR A 76 7.51 8.07 -9.80
C TYR A 76 8.97 8.54 -9.87
N VAL A 77 9.71 8.27 -8.81
CA VAL A 77 11.17 8.41 -8.72
C VAL A 77 11.73 7.05 -8.33
N GLY A 78 12.68 6.53 -9.11
CA GLY A 78 13.29 5.21 -8.87
C GLY A 78 12.47 4.02 -9.37
N LYS A 79 11.42 4.24 -10.20
CA LYS A 79 10.61 3.14 -10.76
C LYS A 79 11.44 2.12 -11.56
N GLU A 80 12.50 2.58 -12.20
CA GLU A 80 13.43 1.75 -12.97
C GLU A 80 14.13 0.68 -12.14
N LYS A 81 14.31 0.89 -10.83
CA LYS A 81 14.91 -0.08 -9.90
C LYS A 81 14.13 -1.39 -9.83
N LEU A 82 12.80 -1.35 -10.03
CA LEU A 82 11.97 -2.57 -10.07
C LEU A 82 12.36 -3.52 -11.21
N LYS A 83 13.07 -3.03 -12.23
CA LYS A 83 13.54 -3.87 -13.33
C LYS A 83 14.64 -4.84 -12.91
N GLU A 84 15.39 -4.53 -11.85
CA GLU A 84 16.46 -5.39 -11.33
C GLU A 84 15.93 -6.75 -10.87
N CYS A 85 14.71 -6.76 -10.30
CA CYS A 85 14.06 -7.99 -9.83
C CYS A 85 12.93 -8.47 -10.75
N ARG A 86 12.94 -8.09 -12.03
CA ARG A 86 11.86 -8.41 -12.97
C ARG A 86 11.64 -9.90 -13.18
N ASN A 87 12.69 -10.69 -13.06
CA ASN A 87 12.67 -12.14 -13.25
C ASN A 87 12.61 -12.91 -11.93
N SER A 88 12.30 -12.22 -10.84
CA SER A 88 12.09 -12.80 -9.51
C SER A 88 10.87 -12.18 -8.84
N GLY A 89 10.33 -12.88 -7.85
CA GLY A 89 9.30 -12.30 -6.98
C GLY A 89 9.93 -11.36 -5.95
N TYR A 90 9.18 -10.36 -5.50
CA TYR A 90 9.64 -9.41 -4.51
C TYR A 90 8.49 -8.81 -3.71
N PHE A 91 8.84 -8.21 -2.57
CA PHE A 91 7.87 -7.50 -1.75
C PHE A 91 8.00 -5.99 -1.92
N ILE A 92 6.88 -5.29 -1.79
CA ILE A 92 6.82 -3.84 -1.72
C ILE A 92 6.20 -3.45 -0.38
N TYR A 93 6.88 -2.61 0.38
CA TYR A 93 6.35 -2.04 1.60
C TYR A 93 6.04 -0.56 1.38
N GLY A 94 4.79 -0.17 1.58
CA GLY A 94 4.31 1.20 1.33
C GLY A 94 3.75 1.88 2.57
N ASN A 95 3.75 3.22 2.59
CA ASN A 95 3.00 4.00 3.57
C ASN A 95 1.51 4.05 3.19
N HIS A 96 0.63 3.89 4.19
CA HIS A 96 -0.82 3.71 3.99
C HIS A 96 -1.59 5.02 4.16
N THR A 97 -1.63 5.83 3.10
CA THR A 97 -2.09 7.21 3.20
C THR A 97 -3.16 7.61 2.16
N GLN A 98 -3.52 6.69 1.26
CA GLN A 98 -4.55 6.93 0.24
C GLN A 98 -5.79 6.06 0.51
N PRO A 99 -6.90 6.63 1.00
CA PRO A 99 -8.08 5.87 1.42
C PRO A 99 -8.65 4.90 0.37
N PHE A 100 -8.55 5.28 -0.90
CA PHE A 100 -9.14 4.48 -1.97
C PHE A 100 -8.10 3.90 -2.94
N ALA A 101 -6.98 4.56 -3.11
CA ALA A 101 -6.14 4.34 -4.28
C ALA A 101 -4.71 3.87 -3.96
N ASP A 102 -4.43 3.51 -2.72
CA ASP A 102 -3.09 3.00 -2.35
C ASP A 102 -2.69 1.79 -3.20
N THR A 103 -3.64 0.89 -3.51
CA THR A 103 -3.38 -0.27 -4.37
C THR A 103 -3.13 0.08 -5.84
N PHE A 104 -3.51 1.29 -6.29
CA PHE A 104 -3.29 1.72 -7.68
C PHE A 104 -1.83 2.05 -7.95
N ILE A 105 -1.17 2.66 -6.98
CA ILE A 105 0.21 3.16 -7.12
C ILE A 105 1.21 2.02 -7.39
N PRO A 106 1.32 0.97 -6.54
CA PRO A 106 2.24 -0.13 -6.82
C PRO A 106 1.83 -0.95 -8.04
N SER A 107 0.52 -1.07 -8.35
CA SER A 107 0.08 -1.73 -9.59
C SER A 107 0.58 -1.00 -10.83
N LEU A 108 0.50 0.34 -10.88
CA LEU A 108 0.99 1.16 -11.98
C LEU A 108 2.52 1.17 -12.06
N ALA A 109 3.20 1.14 -10.90
CA ALA A 109 4.65 1.04 -10.85
C ALA A 109 5.16 -0.26 -11.46
N ASN A 110 4.49 -1.38 -11.15
CA ASN A 110 4.90 -2.72 -11.58
C ASN A 110 4.49 -3.09 -13.00
N TYR A 111 3.53 -2.37 -13.59
CA TYR A 111 3.00 -2.74 -14.90
C TYR A 111 4.11 -3.00 -15.95
N PRO A 112 4.06 -4.11 -16.73
CA PRO A 112 2.97 -5.08 -16.86
C PRO A 112 3.01 -6.25 -15.86
N HIS A 113 3.94 -6.29 -14.89
CA HIS A 113 3.97 -7.34 -13.88
C HIS A 113 2.74 -7.26 -12.97
N ARG A 114 2.27 -8.42 -12.54
CA ARG A 114 1.15 -8.49 -11.60
C ARG A 114 1.61 -8.12 -10.19
N ASN A 115 0.77 -7.37 -9.51
CA ASN A 115 0.97 -7.02 -8.12
C ASN A 115 -0.20 -7.52 -7.27
N PHE A 116 0.10 -8.17 -6.16
CA PHE A 116 -0.86 -8.67 -5.20
C PHE A 116 -0.76 -7.87 -3.90
N PHE A 117 -1.81 -7.91 -3.08
CA PHE A 117 -1.89 -7.09 -1.88
C PHE A 117 -2.31 -7.94 -0.69
N ILE A 118 -1.56 -7.89 0.40
CA ILE A 118 -2.04 -8.41 1.68
C ILE A 118 -3.02 -7.38 2.23
N VAL A 119 -4.26 -7.84 2.50
CA VAL A 119 -5.37 -6.98 2.90
C VAL A 119 -6.11 -7.52 4.11
N ASN A 120 -6.79 -6.64 4.85
CA ASN A 120 -7.69 -7.04 5.91
C ASN A 120 -8.95 -7.73 5.33
N PRO A 121 -9.61 -8.63 6.10
CA PRO A 121 -10.81 -9.35 5.66
C PRO A 121 -11.93 -8.45 5.15
N GLU A 122 -12.10 -7.25 5.70
CA GLU A 122 -13.11 -6.27 5.30
C GLU A 122 -13.03 -5.94 3.80
N ASN A 123 -11.81 -5.87 3.25
CA ASN A 123 -11.59 -5.51 1.85
C ASN A 123 -12.18 -6.54 0.86
N VAL A 124 -12.24 -7.81 1.25
CA VAL A 124 -12.85 -8.90 0.46
C VAL A 124 -14.27 -9.24 0.91
N SER A 125 -14.83 -8.42 1.81
CA SER A 125 -16.18 -8.65 2.37
C SER A 125 -17.25 -7.72 1.78
N MET A 126 -16.86 -6.84 0.86
CA MET A 126 -17.78 -5.90 0.19
C MET A 126 -18.83 -6.66 -0.63
N PRO A 127 -20.14 -6.47 -0.36
CA PRO A 127 -21.22 -7.13 -1.10
C PRO A 127 -21.10 -6.86 -2.61
N GLY A 128 -21.22 -7.90 -3.43
CA GLY A 128 -21.15 -7.80 -4.90
C GLY A 128 -19.75 -7.56 -5.49
N LEU A 129 -18.79 -7.09 -4.71
CA LEU A 129 -17.45 -6.75 -5.21
C LEU A 129 -16.35 -7.74 -4.82
N ARG A 130 -16.65 -8.71 -3.96
CA ARG A 130 -15.68 -9.66 -3.42
C ARG A 130 -14.79 -10.27 -4.52
N HIS A 131 -15.41 -10.92 -5.50
CA HIS A 131 -14.66 -11.62 -6.56
C HIS A 131 -13.83 -10.64 -7.41
N LEU A 132 -14.33 -9.44 -7.62
CA LEU A 132 -13.58 -8.39 -8.31
C LEU A 132 -12.34 -7.98 -7.52
N VAL A 133 -12.46 -7.79 -6.21
CA VAL A 133 -11.33 -7.42 -5.33
C VAL A 133 -10.30 -8.54 -5.28
N GLU A 134 -10.73 -9.81 -5.17
CA GLU A 134 -9.83 -10.97 -5.27
C GLU A 134 -9.14 -11.04 -6.66
N MET A 135 -9.88 -10.81 -7.77
CA MET A 135 -9.30 -10.75 -9.11
C MET A 135 -8.31 -9.58 -9.27
N LEU A 136 -8.51 -8.48 -8.58
CA LEU A 136 -7.57 -7.36 -8.55
C LEU A 136 -6.31 -7.62 -7.72
N GLY A 137 -6.19 -8.80 -7.10
CA GLY A 137 -4.97 -9.26 -6.46
C GLY A 137 -4.99 -9.21 -4.93
N ALA A 138 -6.16 -9.05 -4.30
CA ALA A 138 -6.27 -9.08 -2.84
C ALA A 138 -6.02 -10.49 -2.29
N ILE A 139 -5.17 -10.57 -1.25
CA ILE A 139 -4.88 -11.77 -0.46
C ILE A 139 -5.27 -11.44 0.99
N PRO A 140 -6.46 -11.84 1.46
CA PRO A 140 -6.91 -11.51 2.80
C PRO A 140 -6.13 -12.27 3.87
N ILE A 141 -5.83 -11.58 4.97
CA ILE A 141 -5.22 -12.19 6.15
C ILE A 141 -6.26 -13.09 6.82
N PRO A 142 -5.92 -14.33 7.23
CA PRO A 142 -6.87 -15.19 7.95
C PRO A 142 -7.14 -14.67 9.37
N CYS A 143 -8.35 -14.96 9.85
CA CYS A 143 -8.80 -14.60 11.20
C CYS A 143 -8.27 -15.55 12.28
N ASP A 144 -7.80 -16.74 11.87
CA ASP A 144 -7.33 -17.79 12.74
C ASP A 144 -6.03 -18.47 12.25
N LEU A 145 -5.45 -19.29 13.12
CA LEU A 145 -4.24 -20.04 12.81
C LEU A 145 -4.47 -21.15 11.77
N GLY A 146 -5.70 -21.66 11.65
CA GLY A 146 -6.05 -22.70 10.68
C GLY A 146 -5.91 -22.23 9.23
N GLY A 147 -6.29 -20.99 8.95
CA GLY A 147 -6.14 -20.36 7.63
C GLY A 147 -4.71 -19.95 7.28
N MET A 148 -3.84 -19.79 8.30
CA MET A 148 -2.49 -19.20 8.11
C MET A 148 -1.62 -20.02 7.16
N LYS A 149 -1.71 -21.35 7.17
CA LYS A 149 -0.94 -22.21 6.29
C LYS A 149 -1.26 -21.95 4.81
N ASN A 150 -2.55 -21.87 4.47
CA ASN A 150 -3.00 -21.62 3.09
C ASN A 150 -2.68 -20.20 2.64
N PHE A 151 -2.79 -19.23 3.55
CA PHE A 151 -2.39 -17.85 3.31
C PHE A 151 -0.89 -17.76 2.97
N ILE A 152 -0.01 -18.32 3.81
CA ILE A 152 1.45 -18.32 3.56
C ILE A 152 1.76 -18.98 2.21
N ARG A 153 1.21 -20.16 1.95
CA ARG A 153 1.40 -20.83 0.65
C ARG A 153 0.92 -20.01 -0.53
N SER A 154 -0.14 -19.19 -0.35
CA SER A 154 -0.60 -18.34 -1.43
C SER A 154 0.39 -17.18 -1.70
N VAL A 155 1.01 -16.61 -0.68
CA VAL A 155 2.06 -15.60 -0.83
C VAL A 155 3.29 -16.22 -1.51
N GLU A 156 3.73 -17.39 -1.06
CA GLU A 156 4.83 -18.15 -1.67
C GLU A 156 4.59 -18.44 -3.15
N ASP A 157 3.36 -18.87 -3.52
CA ASP A 157 2.97 -19.10 -4.94
C ASP A 157 3.11 -17.84 -5.78
N LYS A 158 2.73 -16.67 -5.25
CA LYS A 158 2.87 -15.41 -6.01
C LYS A 158 4.33 -15.04 -6.23
N ILE A 159 5.14 -15.16 -5.20
CA ILE A 159 6.59 -14.91 -5.28
C ILE A 159 7.26 -15.90 -6.24
N ALA A 160 6.95 -17.21 -6.15
CA ALA A 160 7.49 -18.24 -7.04
C ALA A 160 7.12 -18.03 -8.52
N ARG A 161 6.02 -17.32 -8.79
CA ARG A 161 5.59 -16.93 -10.15
C ARG A 161 6.17 -15.58 -10.60
N ASN A 162 7.16 -15.05 -9.91
CA ASN A 162 7.79 -13.77 -10.19
C ASN A 162 6.82 -12.57 -10.11
N TYR A 163 5.78 -12.66 -9.28
CA TYR A 163 4.88 -11.54 -9.00
C TYR A 163 5.38 -10.74 -7.80
N SER A 164 4.89 -9.51 -7.67
CA SER A 164 5.13 -8.71 -6.49
C SER A 164 3.98 -8.82 -5.49
N VAL A 165 4.30 -8.72 -4.20
CA VAL A 165 3.33 -8.65 -3.10
C VAL A 165 3.55 -7.37 -2.34
N THR A 166 2.52 -6.52 -2.30
CA THR A 166 2.55 -5.24 -1.56
C THR A 166 1.93 -5.42 -0.18
N ILE A 167 2.60 -4.84 0.80
CA ILE A 167 2.20 -4.81 2.20
C ILE A 167 2.25 -3.36 2.68
N TYR A 168 1.21 -2.94 3.40
CA TYR A 168 1.17 -1.68 4.12
C TYR A 168 1.38 -1.98 5.61
N PRO A 169 2.63 -1.90 6.11
CA PRO A 169 2.96 -2.40 7.45
C PRO A 169 2.39 -1.54 8.57
N GLU A 170 1.94 -0.33 8.27
CA GLU A 170 1.24 0.57 9.19
C GLU A 170 -0.17 0.07 9.57
N ALA A 171 -0.72 -0.90 8.83
CA ALA A 171 -2.03 -1.54 8.97
C ALA A 171 -3.23 -0.61 8.75
N HIS A 172 -3.29 0.53 9.42
CA HIS A 172 -4.40 1.50 9.38
C HIS A 172 -4.12 2.65 8.41
N ILE A 173 -5.17 3.20 7.80
CA ILE A 173 -5.03 4.31 6.85
C ILE A 173 -5.10 5.65 7.60
N TRP A 174 -4.06 6.47 7.41
CA TRP A 174 -4.10 7.88 7.81
C TRP A 174 -4.11 8.76 6.56
N PRO A 175 -5.29 9.25 6.14
CA PRO A 175 -5.44 9.96 4.89
C PRO A 175 -4.49 11.16 4.76
N TYR A 176 -3.67 11.17 3.69
CA TYR A 176 -2.73 12.26 3.38
C TYR A 176 -1.68 12.53 4.47
N TYR A 177 -1.41 11.57 5.34
CA TYR A 177 -0.34 11.73 6.34
C TYR A 177 1.01 11.84 5.64
N THR A 178 1.81 12.82 6.04
CA THR A 178 3.10 13.13 5.40
C THR A 178 4.28 12.45 6.08
N GLY A 179 4.10 11.91 7.28
CA GLY A 179 5.10 11.12 7.98
C GLY A 179 4.98 9.61 7.70
N ILE A 180 5.76 8.83 8.44
CA ILE A 180 5.68 7.36 8.47
C ILE A 180 5.37 6.95 9.90
N ARG A 181 4.26 6.25 10.11
CA ARG A 181 3.90 5.73 11.41
C ARG A 181 4.80 4.55 11.80
N PRO A 182 5.06 4.33 13.08
CA PRO A 182 5.80 3.16 13.52
C PRO A 182 5.06 1.87 13.15
N PHE A 183 5.80 0.85 12.75
CA PHE A 183 5.26 -0.46 12.44
C PHE A 183 6.16 -1.60 12.92
N LYS A 184 5.54 -2.73 13.21
CA LYS A 184 6.22 -3.92 13.72
C LYS A 184 6.92 -4.69 12.59
N ALA A 185 7.93 -5.50 12.95
CA ALA A 185 8.66 -6.32 11.98
C ALA A 185 7.91 -7.59 11.53
N VAL A 186 6.69 -7.84 12.04
CA VAL A 186 5.97 -9.13 11.86
C VAL A 186 5.81 -9.53 10.40
N SER A 187 5.45 -8.60 9.51
CA SER A 187 5.26 -8.90 8.09
C SER A 187 6.57 -9.17 7.34
N PHE A 188 7.70 -8.70 7.87
CA PHE A 188 9.03 -8.93 7.26
C PHE A 188 9.51 -10.38 7.37
N ARG A 189 8.79 -11.22 8.13
CA ARG A 189 9.01 -12.67 8.12
C ARG A 189 8.85 -13.29 6.73
N TYR A 190 7.97 -12.75 5.88
CA TYR A 190 7.73 -13.29 4.54
C TYR A 190 8.96 -13.14 3.63
N PRO A 191 9.50 -11.92 3.40
CA PRO A 191 10.71 -11.81 2.59
C PRO A 191 11.91 -12.50 3.22
N VAL A 192 12.03 -12.56 4.55
CA VAL A 192 13.12 -13.29 5.22
C VAL A 192 13.01 -14.80 5.01
N SER A 193 11.82 -15.40 5.15
CA SER A 193 11.63 -16.85 4.94
C SER A 193 11.81 -17.27 3.50
N LEU A 194 11.53 -16.40 2.53
CA LEU A 194 11.64 -16.66 1.10
C LEU A 194 12.97 -16.15 0.50
N ASN A 195 13.81 -15.53 1.32
CA ASN A 195 15.04 -14.86 0.91
C ASN A 195 14.83 -13.93 -0.31
N CYS A 196 13.76 -13.13 -0.28
CA CYS A 196 13.32 -12.29 -1.37
C CYS A 196 13.68 -10.83 -1.16
N PRO A 197 13.97 -10.07 -2.23
CA PRO A 197 14.18 -8.65 -2.17
C PRO A 197 12.92 -7.89 -1.76
N VAL A 198 13.14 -6.74 -1.11
CA VAL A 198 12.13 -5.81 -0.66
C VAL A 198 12.37 -4.43 -1.27
N TYR A 199 11.30 -3.78 -1.72
CA TYR A 199 11.31 -2.38 -2.11
C TYR A 199 10.49 -1.55 -1.13
N ALA A 200 10.99 -0.37 -0.77
CA ALA A 200 10.23 0.66 -0.08
C ALA A 200 9.51 1.54 -1.11
N LEU A 201 8.23 1.77 -0.91
CA LEU A 201 7.40 2.65 -1.72
C LEU A 201 6.87 3.76 -0.82
N THR A 202 7.35 5.00 -1.01
CA THR A 202 6.96 6.12 -0.17
C THR A 202 6.24 7.17 -0.98
N ASN A 203 4.96 7.38 -0.67
CA ASN A 203 4.15 8.46 -1.22
C ASN A 203 4.43 9.74 -0.45
N THR A 204 4.76 10.81 -1.17
CA THR A 204 4.94 12.15 -0.65
C THR A 204 3.97 13.12 -1.30
N TYR A 205 3.61 14.18 -0.58
CA TYR A 205 2.57 15.12 -0.96
C TYR A 205 3.14 16.49 -1.26
N HIS A 206 2.78 17.03 -2.43
CA HIS A 206 3.31 18.30 -2.92
C HIS A 206 2.21 19.26 -3.34
N LYS A 207 2.40 20.55 -3.07
CA LYS A 207 1.45 21.58 -3.45
C LYS A 207 1.31 21.67 -4.97
N ARG A 208 0.07 21.63 -5.47
CA ARG A 208 -0.18 21.85 -6.89
C ARG A 208 -0.25 23.34 -7.18
N ARG A 209 0.67 23.85 -8.01
CA ARG A 209 0.68 25.25 -8.44
C ARG A 209 -0.62 25.60 -9.19
N GLY A 210 -1.18 26.80 -8.93
CA GLY A 210 -2.34 27.33 -9.64
C GLY A 210 -3.69 26.71 -9.29
N ARG A 211 -3.76 25.75 -8.35
CA ARG A 211 -5.01 25.10 -7.93
C ARG A 211 -5.03 24.91 -6.42
N SER A 212 -5.70 25.83 -5.71
CA SER A 212 -5.87 25.72 -4.25
C SER A 212 -6.55 24.41 -3.86
N GLY A 213 -6.03 23.76 -2.81
CA GLY A 213 -6.61 22.53 -2.24
C GLY A 213 -6.35 21.25 -3.02
N LYS A 214 -5.62 21.29 -4.16
CA LYS A 214 -5.20 20.09 -4.88
C LYS A 214 -3.76 19.72 -4.57
N VAL A 215 -3.49 18.43 -4.49
CA VAL A 215 -2.19 17.86 -4.15
C VAL A 215 -1.64 17.05 -5.32
N ASN A 216 -0.33 17.07 -5.48
CA ASN A 216 0.40 16.14 -6.33
C ASN A 216 1.02 15.04 -5.44
N ILE A 217 1.14 13.83 -5.99
CA ILE A 217 1.85 12.74 -5.34
C ILE A 217 3.14 12.47 -6.11
N VAL A 218 4.25 12.41 -5.38
CA VAL A 218 5.50 11.83 -5.87
C VAL A 218 5.74 10.56 -5.05
N THR A 219 5.85 9.44 -5.76
CA THR A 219 6.11 8.13 -5.15
C THR A 219 7.58 7.78 -5.37
N TYR A 220 8.33 7.64 -4.30
CA TYR A 220 9.70 7.15 -4.31
C TYR A 220 9.72 5.63 -4.20
N ILE A 221 10.56 4.99 -5.02
CA ILE A 221 10.81 3.56 -4.98
C ILE A 221 12.29 3.35 -4.71
N ASP A 222 12.59 2.76 -3.56
CA ASP A 222 13.94 2.51 -3.10
C ASP A 222 14.16 1.03 -2.81
N GLY A 223 15.38 0.57 -2.93
CA GLY A 223 15.79 -0.83 -2.87
C GLY A 223 16.53 -1.23 -4.14
N PRO A 224 16.72 -2.55 -4.39
CA PRO A 224 16.24 -3.66 -3.55
C PRO A 224 16.99 -3.78 -2.20
N PHE A 225 16.26 -4.08 -1.15
CA PHE A 225 16.80 -4.44 0.16
C PHE A 225 16.74 -5.97 0.29
N TYR A 226 17.87 -6.62 0.49
CA TYR A 226 17.93 -8.06 0.69
C TYR A 226 18.02 -8.39 2.19
N PRO A 227 17.39 -9.51 2.65
CA PRO A 227 17.64 -10.02 3.99
C PRO A 227 19.12 -10.36 4.20
N ASP A 228 19.70 -9.97 5.33
CA ASP A 228 21.10 -10.31 5.64
C ASP A 228 21.19 -11.77 6.13
N GLU A 229 21.71 -12.64 5.29
CA GLU A 229 21.85 -14.08 5.58
C GLU A 229 22.77 -14.41 6.74
N LYS A 230 23.64 -13.49 7.17
CA LYS A 230 24.53 -13.68 8.29
C LYS A 230 23.83 -13.58 9.65
N LEU A 231 22.66 -12.97 9.68
CA LEU A 231 21.86 -12.78 10.89
C LEU A 231 20.93 -13.96 11.15
N LYS A 232 20.59 -14.19 12.42
CA LYS A 232 19.53 -15.15 12.81
C LYS A 232 18.16 -14.66 12.31
N PRO A 233 17.19 -15.55 12.06
CA PRO A 233 15.91 -15.17 11.42
C PRO A 233 15.18 -13.98 12.06
N LYS A 234 15.12 -13.89 13.39
CA LYS A 234 14.48 -12.76 14.10
C LYS A 234 15.26 -11.46 13.96
N GLU A 235 16.58 -11.52 14.05
CA GLU A 235 17.47 -10.37 13.88
C GLU A 235 17.44 -9.87 12.44
N ARG A 236 17.47 -10.79 11.47
CA ARG A 236 17.32 -10.53 10.03
C ARG A 236 16.01 -9.81 9.70
N GLN A 237 14.93 -10.27 10.32
CA GLN A 237 13.60 -9.68 10.16
C GLN A 237 13.54 -8.25 10.70
N GLN A 238 14.11 -8.02 11.87
CA GLN A 238 14.17 -6.70 12.50
C GLN A 238 15.08 -5.75 11.73
N GLU A 239 16.25 -6.21 11.33
CA GLU A 239 17.24 -5.44 10.57
C GLU A 239 16.68 -4.98 9.23
N LEU A 240 16.04 -5.88 8.47
CA LEU A 240 15.41 -5.57 7.19
C LEU A 240 14.30 -4.53 7.35
N ARG A 241 13.45 -4.70 8.39
CA ARG A 241 12.42 -3.71 8.74
C ARG A 241 13.02 -2.35 9.03
N ASP A 242 14.09 -2.30 9.82
CA ASP A 242 14.70 -1.04 10.24
C ASP A 242 15.36 -0.28 9.07
N ARG A 243 15.95 -1.00 8.10
CA ARG A 243 16.44 -0.39 6.86
C ARG A 243 15.31 0.19 6.03
N VAL A 244 14.25 -0.57 5.80
CA VAL A 244 13.08 -0.12 5.04
C VAL A 244 12.42 1.08 5.75
N TYR A 245 12.21 0.99 7.06
CA TYR A 245 11.60 2.05 7.85
C TYR A 245 12.42 3.36 7.80
N ARG A 246 13.73 3.29 8.01
CA ARG A 246 14.61 4.47 7.89
C ARG A 246 14.58 5.09 6.51
N CYS A 247 14.58 4.27 5.47
CA CYS A 247 14.46 4.74 4.10
C CYS A 247 13.14 5.49 3.86
N MET A 248 12.02 4.92 4.32
CA MET A 248 10.71 5.57 4.20
C MET A 248 10.65 6.87 5.01
N LEU A 249 11.22 6.92 6.22
CA LEU A 249 11.31 8.12 7.04
C LEU A 249 12.09 9.25 6.32
N GLU A 250 13.23 8.93 5.72
CA GLU A 250 14.00 9.92 4.96
C GLU A 250 13.20 10.44 3.76
N ARG A 251 12.53 9.55 3.01
CA ARG A 251 11.72 9.95 1.87
C ARG A 251 10.49 10.77 2.25
N SER A 252 9.90 10.51 3.41
CA SER A 252 8.72 11.26 3.86
C SER A 252 8.99 12.76 4.05
N LYS A 253 10.26 13.14 4.35
CA LYS A 253 10.70 14.52 4.49
C LYS A 253 10.62 15.34 3.19
N GLU A 254 10.54 14.68 2.05
CA GLU A 254 10.34 15.32 0.74
C GLU A 254 8.93 15.89 0.57
N SER A 255 7.99 15.59 1.47
CA SER A 255 6.65 16.18 1.46
C SER A 255 6.73 17.67 1.81
N ASP A 256 6.23 18.54 0.92
CA ASP A 256 6.19 20.00 1.11
C ASP A 256 4.77 20.54 1.35
N TYR A 257 3.77 19.65 1.34
CA TYR A 257 2.38 20.07 1.49
C TYR A 257 1.57 19.09 2.34
N GLU A 258 1.13 19.59 3.48
CA GLU A 258 0.30 18.86 4.42
C GLU A 258 -1.19 19.21 4.20
N VAL A 259 -1.94 18.26 3.67
CA VAL A 259 -3.39 18.39 3.38
C VAL A 259 -4.20 18.32 4.65
N ILE A 260 -3.83 17.41 5.55
CA ILE A 260 -4.43 17.17 6.86
C ILE A 260 -3.32 17.24 7.89
N GLU A 261 -3.52 18.01 8.93
CA GLU A 261 -2.62 18.11 10.07
C GLU A 261 -3.04 17.10 11.13
N TYR A 262 -2.13 16.20 11.49
CA TYR A 262 -2.35 15.22 12.56
C TYR A 262 -1.68 15.70 13.84
N ARG A 263 -2.44 15.81 14.92
CA ARG A 263 -1.95 16.21 16.23
C ARG A 263 -2.24 15.14 17.27
N LYS A 264 -1.24 14.85 18.10
CA LYS A 264 -1.48 13.99 19.25
C LYS A 264 -2.43 14.72 20.20
N ALA A 265 -3.52 14.05 20.61
CA ALA A 265 -4.40 14.59 21.66
C ALA A 265 -3.57 14.73 22.95
N SER A 266 -3.63 15.90 23.57
CA SER A 266 -3.13 16.05 24.93
C SER A 266 -4.04 15.29 25.88
N GLU A 267 -3.45 14.54 26.79
CA GLU A 267 -4.15 13.90 27.91
C GLU A 267 -4.89 14.91 28.76
#